data_adaf76e3dab6463af5e7d7fe58f43ea2
#
_entry.id   adaf76e3dab6463af5e7d7fe58f43ea2
#
_cell.length_a   1.000
_cell.length_b   1.000
_cell.length_c   1.000
_cell.angle_alpha   90.00
_cell.angle_beta   90.00
_cell.angle_gamma   90.00
#
_symmetry.space_group_name_H-M   'P 1'
#
loop_
_entity.id
_entity.type
_entity.pdbx_description
1 polymer ?
#
loop_
_entity_poly.entity_id
_entity_poly.type
_entity_poly.pdbx_seq_one_letter_code
_entity_poly.pdbx_strand_id
1 'polypeptide(L)'
;MAKRLTKALRGKRRWIGLQFSGCNSRDELAKAIEAIAPSSEWKVTVFDGQKAILKVRLEDLEDWRLILEDENSNLHSVTTSGKIRLVKERMGLN
;
A
#
# COMPACT_ATOMS: atom_id res chain seq x y z
N MET A 1 -23.05 11.02 -16.29
CA MET A 1 -21.83 11.41 -16.99
C MET A 1 -20.66 11.39 -16.08
N ALA A 2 -20.66 12.25 -15.09
CA ALA A 2 -19.59 12.30 -14.12
C ALA A 2 -19.36 10.96 -13.44
N LYS A 3 -20.43 10.23 -13.22
CA LYS A 3 -20.34 8.92 -12.59
C LYS A 3 -19.47 7.96 -13.37
N ARG A 4 -19.57 8.01 -14.68
CA ARG A 4 -18.83 7.11 -15.54
C ARG A 4 -17.34 7.39 -15.47
N LEU A 5 -16.99 8.66 -15.52
CA LEU A 5 -15.59 9.06 -15.42
C LEU A 5 -15.03 8.71 -14.06
N THR A 6 -15.79 8.97 -13.03
CA THR A 6 -15.38 8.65 -11.67
C THR A 6 -15.12 7.15 -11.52
N LYS A 7 -15.97 6.34 -12.10
CA LYS A 7 -15.83 4.90 -12.04
C LYS A 7 -14.56 4.45 -12.73
N ALA A 8 -14.28 5.02 -13.88
CA ALA A 8 -13.07 4.68 -14.62
C ALA A 8 -11.82 5.04 -13.82
N LEU A 9 -11.84 6.20 -13.19
CA LEU A 9 -10.72 6.63 -12.38
C LEU A 9 -10.54 5.75 -11.15
N ARG A 10 -11.64 5.38 -10.50
CA ARG A 10 -11.58 4.52 -9.33
C ARG A 10 -11.14 3.10 -9.67
N GLY A 11 -11.22 2.74 -10.95
CA GLY A 11 -10.76 1.42 -11.38
C GLY A 11 -9.26 1.27 -11.32
N LYS A 12 -8.54 2.38 -11.23
CA LYS A 12 -7.09 2.34 -11.23
C LYS A 12 -6.54 2.21 -9.83
N ARG A 13 -5.85 1.13 -9.59
CA ARG A 13 -5.27 0.81 -8.30
C ARG A 13 -3.81 0.44 -8.46
N ARG A 14 -3.07 0.57 -7.36
CA ARG A 14 -1.70 0.11 -7.30
C ARG A 14 -1.50 -0.67 -6.02
N TRP A 15 -0.63 -1.64 -6.07
CA TRP A 15 -0.29 -2.43 -4.90
C TRP A 15 1.16 -2.15 -4.53
N ILE A 16 1.37 -1.82 -3.27
CA ILE A 16 2.69 -1.50 -2.75
C ILE A 16 3.08 -2.61 -1.80
N GLY A 17 4.21 -3.27 -2.11
CA GLY A 17 4.76 -4.25 -1.20
C GLY A 17 5.54 -3.54 -0.11
N LEU A 18 5.18 -3.78 1.14
CA LEU A 18 5.78 -3.15 2.29
C LEU A 18 6.61 -4.14 3.10
N GLN A 19 7.70 -3.63 3.65
CA GLN A 19 8.45 -4.33 4.68
C GLN A 19 8.47 -3.42 5.90
N PHE A 20 8.23 -3.97 7.07
CA PHE A 20 8.07 -3.16 8.27
C PHE A 20 8.57 -3.91 9.50
N SER A 21 8.72 -3.16 10.60
CA SER A 21 9.11 -3.71 11.88
C SER A 21 8.25 -3.06 12.96
N GLY A 22 8.16 -3.72 14.12
CA GLY A 22 7.43 -3.17 15.25
C GLY A 22 5.93 -3.36 15.20
N CYS A 23 5.40 -4.05 14.20
CA CYS A 23 3.98 -4.35 14.09
C CYS A 23 3.78 -5.85 14.18
N ASN A 24 3.03 -6.30 15.18
CA ASN A 24 2.81 -7.72 15.42
C ASN A 24 1.47 -8.22 14.89
N SER A 25 0.61 -7.30 14.47
CA SER A 25 -0.70 -7.67 13.96
C SER A 25 -1.09 -6.72 12.82
N ARG A 26 -2.09 -7.18 12.07
CA ARG A 26 -2.63 -6.36 10.98
C ARG A 26 -3.21 -5.05 11.50
N ASP A 27 -3.84 -5.08 12.67
CA ASP A 27 -4.41 -3.87 13.26
C ASP A 27 -3.33 -2.86 13.63
N GLU A 28 -2.22 -3.32 14.16
CA GLU A 28 -1.11 -2.44 14.50
C GLU A 28 -0.55 -1.80 13.24
N LEU A 29 -0.40 -2.59 12.19
CA LEU A 29 0.08 -2.08 10.91
C LEU A 29 -0.90 -1.05 10.34
N ALA A 30 -2.19 -1.35 10.39
CA ALA A 30 -3.21 -0.44 9.89
C ALA A 30 -3.17 0.90 10.63
N LYS A 31 -2.98 0.87 11.94
CA LYS A 31 -2.89 2.09 12.71
C LYS A 31 -1.64 2.90 12.33
N ALA A 32 -0.53 2.22 12.13
CA ALA A 32 0.70 2.89 11.72
C ALA A 32 0.54 3.54 10.35
N ILE A 33 -0.10 2.85 9.44
CA ILE A 33 -0.36 3.40 8.10
C ILE A 33 -1.31 4.59 8.18
N GLU A 34 -2.37 4.47 8.97
CA GLU A 34 -3.34 5.55 9.11
C GLU A 34 -2.70 6.84 9.59
N ALA A 35 -1.70 6.73 10.44
CA ALA A 35 -1.00 7.89 10.99
C ALA A 35 -0.23 8.68 9.92
N ILE A 36 0.17 8.02 8.84
CA ILE A 36 0.99 8.63 7.79
C ILE A 36 0.28 8.73 6.44
N ALA A 37 -0.90 8.13 6.32
CA ALA A 37 -1.59 8.04 5.03
C ALA A 37 -1.95 9.41 4.48
N PRO A 38 -1.73 9.64 3.19
CA PRO A 38 -2.11 10.91 2.55
C PRO A 38 -3.61 11.03 2.33
N SER A 39 -4.34 9.91 2.39
CA SER A 39 -5.79 9.90 2.24
C SER A 39 -6.35 8.69 2.95
N SER A 40 -7.67 8.56 2.99
CA SER A 40 -8.33 7.42 3.61
C SER A 40 -8.54 6.25 2.63
N GLU A 41 -8.13 6.42 1.38
CA GLU A 41 -8.37 5.42 0.32
C GLU A 41 -7.22 4.44 0.22
N TRP A 42 -7.12 3.55 1.19
CA TRP A 42 -6.11 2.50 1.20
C TRP A 42 -6.63 1.28 1.94
N LYS A 43 -5.99 0.14 1.68
CA LYS A 43 -6.37 -1.10 2.34
C LYS A 43 -5.18 -2.05 2.38
N VAL A 44 -4.98 -2.69 3.52
CA VAL A 44 -4.01 -3.77 3.64
C VAL A 44 -4.68 -5.03 3.10
N THR A 45 -4.16 -5.55 2.00
CA THR A 45 -4.75 -6.72 1.35
C THR A 45 -4.07 -8.02 1.74
N VAL A 46 -2.77 -7.96 2.08
CA VAL A 46 -2.02 -9.13 2.54
C VAL A 46 -1.18 -8.72 3.73
N PHE A 47 -1.13 -9.58 4.73
CA PHE A 47 -0.29 -9.37 5.91
C PHE A 47 0.41 -10.70 6.21
N ASP A 48 1.73 -10.67 6.27
CA ASP A 48 2.53 -11.87 6.53
C ASP A 48 3.77 -11.49 7.33
N GLY A 49 3.65 -11.55 8.64
CA GLY A 49 4.77 -11.25 9.52
C GLY A 49 5.29 -9.84 9.37
N GLN A 50 6.42 -9.70 8.69
CA GLN A 50 7.06 -8.39 8.49
C GLN A 50 6.83 -7.83 7.09
N LYS A 51 5.95 -8.47 6.32
CA LYS A 51 5.64 -8.05 4.95
C LYS A 51 4.15 -7.87 4.79
N ALA A 52 3.78 -6.92 3.95
CA ALA A 52 2.37 -6.67 3.67
C ALA A 52 2.22 -6.07 2.28
N ILE A 53 1.00 -6.12 1.77
CA ILE A 53 0.68 -5.49 0.50
C ILE A 53 -0.44 -4.49 0.74
N LEU A 54 -0.18 -3.26 0.35
CA LEU A 54 -1.10 -2.15 0.52
C LEU A 54 -1.71 -1.79 -0.82
N LYS A 55 -3.04 -1.75 -0.88
CA LYS A 55 -3.76 -1.32 -2.07
C LYS A 55 -4.07 0.16 -1.93
N VAL A 56 -3.68 0.96 -2.92
CA VAL A 56 -3.89 2.41 -2.91
C VAL A 56 -4.43 2.87 -4.26
N ARG A 57 -4.92 4.11 -4.30
CA ARG A 57 -5.34 4.69 -5.57
C ARG A 57 -4.13 5.14 -6.36
N LEU A 58 -4.21 5.01 -7.67
CA LEU A 58 -3.12 5.46 -8.55
C LEU A 58 -2.80 6.94 -8.31
N GLU A 59 -3.80 7.76 -8.13
CA GLU A 59 -3.60 9.19 -7.95
C GLU A 59 -2.89 9.56 -6.66
N ASP A 60 -2.87 8.64 -5.67
CA ASP A 60 -2.17 8.87 -4.40
C ASP A 60 -0.78 8.24 -4.38
N LEU A 61 -0.40 7.54 -5.44
CA LEU A 61 0.81 6.73 -5.43
C LEU A 61 2.07 7.53 -5.14
N GLU A 62 2.22 8.70 -5.73
CA GLU A 62 3.41 9.50 -5.50
C GLU A 62 3.51 9.96 -4.06
N ASP A 63 2.39 10.32 -3.45
CA ASP A 63 2.39 10.71 -2.05
C ASP A 63 2.79 9.54 -1.16
N TRP A 64 2.29 8.34 -1.47
CA TRP A 64 2.68 7.15 -0.74
C TRP A 64 4.16 6.86 -0.88
N ARG A 65 4.70 7.03 -2.08
CA ARG A 65 6.11 6.77 -2.31
C ARG A 65 7.00 7.69 -1.50
N LEU A 66 6.66 8.98 -1.46
CA LEU A 66 7.41 9.93 -0.67
C LEU A 66 7.38 9.60 0.82
N ILE A 67 6.22 9.20 1.31
CA ILE A 67 6.05 8.83 2.71
C ILE A 67 6.85 7.57 3.05
N LEU A 68 6.82 6.59 2.17
CA LEU A 68 7.44 5.29 2.42
C LEU A 68 8.94 5.26 2.09
N GLU A 69 9.48 6.34 1.58
CA GLU A 69 10.92 6.46 1.36
C GLU A 69 11.64 7.04 2.58
N ASP A 70 10.90 7.46 3.60
CA ASP A 70 11.48 8.03 4.81
C ASP A 70 12.25 6.96 5.57
N GLU A 71 13.57 7.16 5.69
CA GLU A 71 14.44 6.21 6.37
C GLU A 71 14.17 6.12 7.87
N ASN A 72 13.53 7.12 8.43
CA ASN A 72 13.20 7.12 9.85
C ASN A 72 11.91 6.38 10.15
N SER A 73 11.20 5.96 9.11
CA SER A 73 9.96 5.22 9.25
C SER A 73 10.24 3.73 9.43
N ASN A 74 9.35 3.07 10.14
CA ASN A 74 9.42 1.61 10.27
C ASN A 74 8.76 0.91 9.08
N LEU A 75 8.22 1.68 8.15
CA LEU A 75 7.53 1.16 6.98
C LEU A 75 8.30 1.55 5.72
N HIS A 76 8.64 0.57 4.91
CA HIS A 76 9.38 0.81 3.68
C HIS A 76 8.72 0.12 2.51
N SER A 77 8.62 0.81 1.38
CA SER A 77 8.15 0.16 0.16
C SER A 77 9.27 -0.65 -0.46
N VAL A 78 8.94 -1.85 -0.87
CA VAL A 78 9.90 -2.77 -1.51
C VAL A 78 9.67 -2.79 -3.02
N THR A 79 8.40 -2.83 -3.42
CA THR A 79 8.02 -2.89 -4.82
C THR A 79 6.63 -2.33 -5.00
N THR A 80 6.32 -1.90 -6.20
CA THR A 80 5.01 -1.37 -6.55
C THR A 80 4.62 -1.87 -7.93
N SER A 81 3.36 -2.24 -8.10
CA SER A 81 2.87 -2.72 -9.38
C SER A 81 1.38 -2.46 -9.52
N GLY A 82 0.91 -2.43 -10.75
CA GLY A 82 -0.52 -2.41 -11.05
C GLY A 82 -1.19 -3.77 -10.92
N LYS A 83 -0.42 -4.81 -10.60
CA LYS A 83 -0.93 -6.17 -10.44
C LYS A 83 -0.46 -6.76 -9.13
N ILE A 84 -1.41 -7.16 -8.30
CA ILE A 84 -1.09 -7.73 -6.99
C ILE A 84 -0.25 -9.00 -7.12
N ARG A 85 -0.49 -9.78 -8.16
CA ARG A 85 0.26 -11.02 -8.36
C ARG A 85 1.76 -10.77 -8.49
N LEU A 86 2.14 -9.72 -9.20
CA LEU A 86 3.53 -9.37 -9.36
C LEU A 86 4.18 -8.94 -8.04
N VAL A 87 3.42 -8.20 -7.24
CA VAL A 87 3.91 -7.79 -5.94
C VAL A 87 4.12 -9.00 -5.04
N LYS A 88 3.17 -9.94 -5.05
CA LYS A 88 3.31 -11.18 -4.28
C LYS A 88 4.54 -11.97 -4.69
N GLU A 89 4.78 -12.09 -6.00
CA GLU A 89 5.94 -12.81 -6.49
C GLU A 89 7.24 -12.16 -6.04
N ARG A 90 7.32 -10.85 -6.18
CA ARG A 90 8.53 -10.12 -5.81
C ARG A 90 8.81 -10.17 -4.32
N MET A 91 7.77 -10.31 -3.53
CA MET A 91 7.91 -10.36 -2.08
C MET A 91 7.97 -11.78 -1.53
N GLY A 92 7.80 -12.77 -2.38
CA GLY A 92 7.81 -14.17 -1.95
C GLY A 92 6.60 -14.56 -1.14
N LEU A 93 5.46 -13.95 -1.43
CA LEU A 93 4.22 -14.17 -0.67
C LEU A 93 3.25 -15.11 -1.37
N ASN A 94 3.68 -15.87 -2.31
CA ASN A 94 2.80 -16.83 -3.00
C ASN A 94 2.43 -18.00 -2.13
#